data_ddc0ba1c327cb591c9eba369c39c2f03
#
_entry.id   ddc0ba1c327cb591c9eba369c39c2f03
#
_cell.length_a   1.000
_cell.length_b   1.000
_cell.length_c   1.000
_cell.angle_alpha   90.00
_cell.angle_beta   90.00
_cell.angle_gamma   90.00
#
_symmetry.space_group_name_H-M   'P 1'
#
loop_
_entity.id
_entity.type
_entity.pdbx_description
1 polymer ?
#
loop_
_entity_poly.entity_id
_entity_poly.type
_entity_poly.pdbx_seq_one_letter_code
_entity_poly.pdbx_strand_id
1 'polypeptide(L)'
;MLKILFRLAAPLLFCAALCIPARAVSGSDTLLLDRLQRECFLYMWEHAYPSGMTFENNRYADGPATIGGTGFGVSAIVVAVERGWITRGQAVERLLTLTRFLRDKTARKSLHGAFPHWVNGITGETMPFGAKDIGADIVETAFLMQNLLIAREYFDGRGPEEELRAIITRLWEDVEWDWFAAGPGGREKPENNGMYWHWSPEYGFEMNMKVSGFNECLALYVMALASPTHPIPREAYAYWKSTDEYLPKSGNGYTVEAAMPYTGPLFITHYSFIGIDPFRIADDKVRRGYGIRNVTQALVNRAYCLESAPKEYGYRENLWGLTSCDAPEGYTFNAPGNEHGVIAPTAALSSLPYAPHYAMQVLRELYGPLKKDMIGPWGPYDSLRPSTDPAKRWYARTYNAIDQLPIVCMVENYRSGLLWKLFMRTEEARRGLERAGMAEPHLPPGFPEMVITLKPARDAAGTHIPDACDLALHPDRGVYEIRYRAEAAGTAEFLLRDARGRTLWSAVISAAQGANLLSIPPLPAGTAEEHEILTLHMNTGSSEHELPVRLHGSALSIE
;
A
#
# COMPACT_ATOMS: atom_id res chain seq x y z
N MET A 1 26.06 41.26 -48.11
CA MET A 1 24.83 41.18 -47.29
C MET A 1 24.14 39.85 -47.38
N LEU A 2 24.82 38.74 -47.70
CA LEU A 2 24.18 37.40 -47.85
C LEU A 2 24.86 36.31 -47.01
N LYS A 3 25.71 36.66 -46.04
CA LYS A 3 26.43 35.71 -45.16
C LYS A 3 26.06 35.82 -43.68
N ILE A 4 25.08 36.66 -43.31
CA ILE A 4 24.65 36.85 -41.90
C ILE A 4 23.30 36.20 -41.63
N LEU A 5 22.54 35.79 -42.67
CA LEU A 5 21.21 35.18 -42.53
C LEU A 5 21.22 33.63 -42.32
N PHE A 6 22.40 32.99 -42.42
CA PHE A 6 22.51 31.52 -42.26
C PHE A 6 23.01 31.08 -40.87
N ARG A 7 23.25 32.01 -39.94
CA ARG A 7 23.72 31.69 -38.58
C ARG A 7 22.65 31.82 -37.47
N LEU A 8 21.41 32.20 -37.81
CA LEU A 8 20.32 32.35 -36.83
C LEU A 8 19.19 31.32 -37.01
N ALA A 9 19.27 30.41 -37.99
CA ALA A 9 18.25 29.38 -38.21
C ALA A 9 18.64 27.98 -37.71
N ALA A 10 19.86 27.76 -37.26
CA ALA A 10 20.34 26.47 -36.80
C ALA A 10 20.05 26.13 -35.32
N PRO A 11 19.86 27.09 -34.39
CA PRO A 11 19.51 26.75 -33.02
C PRO A 11 18.01 26.45 -32.76
N LEU A 12 17.13 26.87 -33.69
CA LEU A 12 15.67 26.71 -33.49
C LEU A 12 15.10 25.37 -33.97
N LEU A 13 15.87 24.58 -34.71
CA LEU A 13 15.45 23.25 -35.19
C LEU A 13 15.92 22.09 -34.30
N PHE A 14 16.77 22.35 -33.30
CA PHE A 14 17.28 21.32 -32.38
C PHE A 14 16.52 21.27 -31.06
N CYS A 15 15.71 22.29 -30.73
CA CYS A 15 14.88 22.29 -29.52
C CYS A 15 13.49 21.65 -29.69
N ALA A 16 13.11 21.26 -30.92
CA ALA A 16 11.77 20.68 -31.15
C ALA A 16 11.73 19.14 -31.15
N ALA A 17 12.88 18.48 -30.93
CA ALA A 17 12.95 17.00 -31.03
C ALA A 17 13.18 16.28 -29.71
N LEU A 18 13.19 16.95 -28.57
CA LEU A 18 13.43 16.34 -27.25
C LEU A 18 12.31 16.55 -26.20
N CYS A 19 11.15 17.03 -26.64
CA CYS A 19 9.96 16.91 -25.75
C CYS A 19 9.43 15.48 -25.82
N ILE A 20 9.99 14.59 -25.01
CA ILE A 20 9.30 13.34 -24.66
C ILE A 20 8.35 13.73 -23.52
N PRO A 21 7.02 13.79 -23.75
CA PRO A 21 6.11 14.11 -22.65
C PRO A 21 6.29 13.06 -21.56
N ALA A 22 6.38 13.51 -20.29
CA ALA A 22 6.17 12.63 -19.14
C ALA A 22 4.99 11.73 -19.52
N ARG A 23 5.18 10.40 -19.50
CA ARG A 23 4.13 9.50 -19.94
C ARG A 23 2.94 9.67 -18.99
N ALA A 24 2.01 10.51 -19.38
CA ALA A 24 0.64 10.36 -18.93
C ALA A 24 0.29 8.88 -19.04
N VAL A 25 -0.32 8.30 -18.02
CA VAL A 25 -0.87 6.94 -18.06
C VAL A 25 -1.54 6.81 -19.43
N SER A 26 -1.11 5.88 -20.27
CA SER A 26 -1.63 5.80 -21.63
C SER A 26 -3.15 5.62 -21.55
N GLY A 27 -3.91 6.12 -22.52
CA GLY A 27 -5.37 5.92 -22.51
C GLY A 27 -5.75 4.45 -22.36
N SER A 28 -4.92 3.51 -22.87
CA SER A 28 -5.07 2.07 -22.68
C SER A 28 -4.83 1.63 -21.23
N ASP A 29 -3.89 2.22 -20.53
CA ASP A 29 -3.60 1.89 -19.12
C ASP A 29 -4.69 2.41 -18.19
N THR A 30 -5.23 3.61 -18.45
CA THR A 30 -6.38 4.15 -17.72
C THR A 30 -7.60 3.21 -17.84
N LEU A 31 -7.91 2.75 -19.05
CA LEU A 31 -9.01 1.80 -19.28
C LEU A 31 -8.77 0.46 -18.58
N LEU A 32 -7.52 0.00 -18.54
CA LEU A 32 -7.17 -1.24 -17.86
C LEU A 32 -7.31 -1.11 -16.34
N LEU A 33 -6.91 0.03 -15.76
CA LEU A 33 -7.15 0.33 -14.34
C LEU A 33 -8.63 0.45 -14.00
N ASP A 34 -9.43 1.13 -14.84
CA ASP A 34 -10.88 1.21 -14.67
C ASP A 34 -11.52 -0.18 -14.65
N ARG A 35 -11.07 -1.03 -15.56
CA ARG A 35 -11.54 -2.41 -15.66
C ARG A 35 -11.18 -3.21 -14.41
N LEU A 36 -9.90 -3.18 -13.99
CA LEU A 36 -9.42 -3.86 -12.80
C LEU A 36 -10.23 -3.47 -11.55
N GLN A 37 -10.32 -2.16 -11.29
CA GLN A 37 -11.04 -1.67 -10.10
C GLN A 37 -12.51 -2.11 -10.10
N ARG A 38 -13.19 -1.98 -11.25
CA ARG A 38 -14.59 -2.35 -11.37
C ARG A 38 -14.80 -3.85 -11.19
N GLU A 39 -13.99 -4.69 -11.83
CA GLU A 39 -14.09 -6.15 -11.69
C GLU A 39 -13.85 -6.57 -10.22
N CYS A 40 -12.82 -6.03 -9.56
CA CYS A 40 -12.57 -6.31 -8.13
C CYS A 40 -13.71 -5.83 -7.22
N PHE A 41 -14.30 -4.66 -7.49
CA PHE A 41 -15.46 -4.16 -6.75
C PHE A 41 -16.67 -5.10 -6.86
N LEU A 42 -16.89 -5.70 -8.04
CA LEU A 42 -18.04 -6.58 -8.26
C LEU A 42 -18.00 -7.83 -7.38
N TYR A 43 -16.82 -8.25 -6.88
CA TYR A 43 -16.73 -9.33 -5.90
C TYR A 43 -17.62 -9.06 -4.68
N MET A 44 -17.46 -7.91 -4.01
CA MET A 44 -18.26 -7.58 -2.84
C MET A 44 -19.68 -7.09 -3.20
N TRP A 45 -19.90 -6.60 -4.41
CA TRP A 45 -21.20 -6.09 -4.83
C TRP A 45 -22.17 -7.19 -5.25
N GLU A 46 -21.68 -8.18 -5.98
CA GLU A 46 -22.45 -9.29 -6.50
C GLU A 46 -22.38 -10.56 -5.64
N HIS A 47 -21.22 -10.79 -4.99
CA HIS A 47 -20.96 -11.95 -4.14
C HIS A 47 -20.87 -11.54 -2.67
N ALA A 48 -22.01 -11.10 -2.13
CA ALA A 48 -22.17 -10.71 -0.74
C ALA A 48 -23.43 -11.34 -0.15
N TYR A 49 -23.47 -11.40 1.16
CA TYR A 49 -24.68 -11.77 1.89
C TYR A 49 -25.80 -10.72 1.72
N PRO A 50 -27.08 -11.09 1.86
CA PRO A 50 -28.19 -10.13 1.86
C PRO A 50 -28.03 -9.01 2.91
N SER A 51 -27.31 -9.26 3.99
CA SER A 51 -26.93 -8.26 4.99
C SER A 51 -25.94 -7.20 4.48
N GLY A 52 -25.35 -7.38 3.31
CA GLY A 52 -24.26 -6.55 2.79
C GLY A 52 -22.88 -6.97 3.27
N MET A 53 -22.77 -7.97 4.13
CA MET A 53 -21.49 -8.54 4.56
C MET A 53 -20.80 -9.25 3.40
N THR A 54 -19.49 -9.09 3.29
CA THR A 54 -18.67 -9.72 2.25
C THR A 54 -18.24 -11.12 2.68
N PHE A 55 -18.34 -12.10 1.78
CA PHE A 55 -17.73 -13.41 1.99
C PHE A 55 -16.22 -13.29 2.14
N GLU A 56 -15.65 -14.06 3.08
CA GLU A 56 -14.18 -14.17 3.20
C GLU A 56 -13.55 -14.62 1.89
N ASN A 57 -14.10 -15.68 1.30
CA ASN A 57 -13.69 -16.19 -0.01
C ASN A 57 -14.89 -16.83 -0.74
N ASN A 58 -14.69 -17.19 -2.00
CA ASN A 58 -15.74 -17.79 -2.83
C ASN A 58 -15.70 -19.33 -2.87
N ARG A 59 -15.01 -19.99 -1.94
CA ARG A 59 -14.87 -21.45 -1.93
C ARG A 59 -16.16 -22.17 -1.53
N TYR A 60 -16.93 -21.57 -0.64
CA TYR A 60 -18.13 -22.17 -0.07
C TYR A 60 -19.31 -21.19 -0.19
N ALA A 61 -20.46 -21.71 -0.57
CA ALA A 61 -21.68 -20.92 -0.71
C ALA A 61 -22.24 -20.40 0.63
N ASP A 62 -21.85 -21.02 1.73
CA ASP A 62 -22.21 -20.69 3.12
C ASP A 62 -20.97 -20.38 3.97
N GLY A 63 -19.88 -19.96 3.33
CA GLY A 63 -18.62 -19.59 3.98
C GLY A 63 -18.79 -18.41 4.94
N PRO A 64 -17.79 -18.11 5.77
CA PRO A 64 -17.87 -17.01 6.72
C PRO A 64 -17.91 -15.65 5.99
N ALA A 65 -18.57 -14.68 6.61
CA ALA A 65 -18.41 -13.27 6.28
C ALA A 65 -17.26 -12.68 7.10
N THR A 66 -16.37 -11.96 6.43
CA THR A 66 -15.19 -11.34 7.03
C THR A 66 -15.49 -9.92 7.51
N ILE A 67 -14.97 -9.54 8.67
CA ILE A 67 -15.18 -8.20 9.23
C ILE A 67 -14.26 -7.18 8.56
N GLY A 68 -12.95 -7.39 8.53
CA GLY A 68 -12.01 -6.46 7.89
C GLY A 68 -12.19 -6.38 6.38
N GLY A 69 -12.38 -7.52 5.71
CA GLY A 69 -12.68 -7.54 4.28
C GLY A 69 -13.98 -6.80 3.96
N THR A 70 -15.03 -6.90 4.80
CA THR A 70 -16.24 -6.07 4.67
C THR A 70 -15.90 -4.59 4.85
N GLY A 71 -15.01 -4.23 5.77
CA GLY A 71 -14.50 -2.87 5.92
C GLY A 71 -13.90 -2.34 4.62
N PHE A 72 -12.98 -3.07 4.00
CA PHE A 72 -12.40 -2.68 2.70
C PHE A 72 -13.47 -2.55 1.61
N GLY A 73 -14.50 -3.42 1.65
CA GLY A 73 -15.67 -3.33 0.79
C GLY A 73 -16.46 -2.04 0.96
N VAL A 74 -16.58 -1.52 2.18
CA VAL A 74 -17.23 -0.22 2.44
C VAL A 74 -16.51 0.90 1.70
N SER A 75 -15.18 0.96 1.74
CA SER A 75 -14.41 1.93 0.97
C SER A 75 -14.50 1.69 -0.54
N ALA A 76 -14.57 0.42 -0.98
CA ALA A 76 -14.81 0.10 -2.38
C ALA A 76 -16.18 0.59 -2.88
N ILE A 77 -17.22 0.62 -2.02
CA ILE A 77 -18.53 1.24 -2.33
C ILE A 77 -18.38 2.76 -2.53
N VAL A 78 -17.59 3.44 -1.70
CA VAL A 78 -17.30 4.88 -1.88
C VAL A 78 -16.65 5.13 -3.24
N VAL A 79 -15.63 4.31 -3.59
CA VAL A 79 -14.96 4.37 -4.91
C VAL A 79 -15.95 4.12 -6.04
N ALA A 80 -16.85 3.15 -5.89
CA ALA A 80 -17.84 2.80 -6.92
C ALA A 80 -18.83 3.95 -7.22
N VAL A 81 -19.22 4.71 -6.20
CA VAL A 81 -20.03 5.93 -6.38
C VAL A 81 -19.24 7.00 -7.11
N GLU A 82 -18.02 7.27 -6.68
CA GLU A 82 -17.14 8.29 -7.28
C GLU A 82 -16.83 7.98 -8.75
N ARG A 83 -16.67 6.70 -9.09
CA ARG A 83 -16.47 6.22 -10.46
C ARG A 83 -17.74 6.05 -11.28
N GLY A 84 -18.90 6.27 -10.67
CA GLY A 84 -20.20 6.16 -11.35
C GLY A 84 -20.61 4.72 -11.72
N TRP A 85 -20.06 3.69 -11.05
CA TRP A 85 -20.45 2.29 -11.27
C TRP A 85 -21.80 1.98 -10.61
N ILE A 86 -22.10 2.64 -9.51
CA ILE A 86 -23.36 2.58 -8.80
C ILE A 86 -23.84 4.01 -8.47
N THR A 87 -25.12 4.17 -8.23
CA THR A 87 -25.65 5.45 -7.76
C THR A 87 -25.40 5.64 -6.27
N ARG A 88 -25.35 6.89 -5.82
CA ARG A 88 -25.24 7.26 -4.39
C ARG A 88 -26.38 6.64 -3.56
N GLY A 89 -27.61 6.60 -4.11
CA GLY A 89 -28.75 5.98 -3.45
C GLY A 89 -28.57 4.47 -3.23
N GLN A 90 -28.09 3.73 -4.23
CA GLN A 90 -27.78 2.29 -4.10
C GLN A 90 -26.69 2.02 -3.05
N ALA A 91 -25.67 2.88 -3.00
CA ALA A 91 -24.62 2.78 -1.99
C ALA A 91 -25.17 2.99 -0.58
N VAL A 92 -25.96 4.04 -0.37
CA VAL A 92 -26.58 4.35 0.94
C VAL A 92 -27.50 3.23 1.39
N GLU A 93 -28.32 2.68 0.52
CA GLU A 93 -29.21 1.55 0.82
C GLU A 93 -28.42 0.32 1.28
N ARG A 94 -27.34 -0.04 0.54
CA ARG A 94 -26.46 -1.15 0.88
C ARG A 94 -25.76 -0.91 2.22
N LEU A 95 -25.21 0.28 2.45
CA LEU A 95 -24.50 0.63 3.68
C LEU A 95 -25.43 0.72 4.89
N LEU A 96 -26.67 1.18 4.74
CA LEU A 96 -27.67 1.13 5.81
C LEU A 96 -28.04 -0.32 6.18
N THR A 97 -28.22 -1.17 5.18
CA THR A 97 -28.49 -2.61 5.41
C THR A 97 -27.33 -3.24 6.19
N LEU A 98 -26.09 -3.00 5.77
CA LEU A 98 -24.89 -3.50 6.43
C LEU A 98 -24.75 -2.95 7.87
N THR A 99 -24.84 -1.64 8.05
CA THR A 99 -24.60 -1.02 9.36
C THR A 99 -25.69 -1.36 10.38
N ARG A 100 -26.94 -1.50 9.93
CA ARG A 100 -28.04 -2.00 10.78
C ARG A 100 -27.80 -3.47 11.17
N PHE A 101 -27.34 -4.33 10.24
CA PHE A 101 -26.98 -5.72 10.56
C PHE A 101 -25.85 -5.77 11.59
N LEU A 102 -24.78 -5.02 11.41
CA LEU A 102 -23.65 -4.91 12.35
C LEU A 102 -24.12 -4.46 13.74
N ARG A 103 -25.03 -3.49 13.82
CA ARG A 103 -25.57 -2.96 15.06
C ARG A 103 -26.49 -3.95 15.80
N ASP A 104 -27.38 -4.62 15.06
CA ASP A 104 -28.53 -5.29 15.61
C ASP A 104 -28.38 -6.83 15.70
N LYS A 105 -27.53 -7.42 14.84
CA LYS A 105 -27.43 -8.88 14.70
C LYS A 105 -26.15 -9.46 15.25
N THR A 106 -25.04 -8.73 15.19
CA THR A 106 -23.76 -9.27 15.67
C THR A 106 -23.66 -9.25 17.20
N ALA A 107 -22.83 -10.14 17.73
CA ALA A 107 -22.62 -10.31 19.18
C ALA A 107 -21.76 -9.18 19.82
N ARG A 108 -21.46 -8.10 19.09
CA ARG A 108 -20.53 -7.03 19.49
C ARG A 108 -20.73 -6.47 20.91
N LYS A 109 -21.97 -6.40 21.39
CA LYS A 109 -22.27 -5.90 22.74
C LYS A 109 -21.69 -6.79 23.84
N SER A 110 -21.63 -8.09 23.62
CA SER A 110 -20.99 -9.06 24.52
C SER A 110 -19.49 -9.21 24.25
N LEU A 111 -18.97 -8.52 23.25
CA LEU A 111 -17.57 -8.51 22.81
C LEU A 111 -16.90 -7.13 23.03
N HIS A 112 -17.33 -6.37 24.03
CA HIS A 112 -16.80 -5.03 24.33
C HIS A 112 -16.88 -4.06 23.14
N GLY A 113 -17.98 -4.15 22.38
CA GLY A 113 -18.20 -3.31 21.20
C GLY A 113 -17.38 -3.70 19.96
N ALA A 114 -16.42 -4.61 20.08
CA ALA A 114 -15.64 -5.15 18.98
C ALA A 114 -16.41 -6.20 18.18
N PHE A 115 -15.86 -6.62 17.06
CA PHE A 115 -16.43 -7.67 16.21
C PHE A 115 -15.50 -8.89 16.19
N PRO A 116 -16.04 -10.09 15.94
CA PRO A 116 -15.22 -11.27 15.73
C PRO A 116 -14.52 -11.21 14.37
N HIS A 117 -13.55 -12.07 14.12
CA HIS A 117 -12.90 -12.20 12.81
C HIS A 117 -13.92 -12.55 11.72
N TRP A 118 -14.72 -13.59 11.98
CA TRP A 118 -15.77 -14.08 11.10
C TRP A 118 -17.15 -14.10 11.77
N VAL A 119 -18.15 -13.84 10.96
CA VAL A 119 -19.57 -13.99 11.34
C VAL A 119 -20.33 -14.77 10.29
N ASN A 120 -21.43 -15.38 10.71
CA ASN A 120 -22.45 -15.83 9.77
C ASN A 120 -23.15 -14.58 9.17
N GLY A 121 -23.02 -14.39 7.87
CA GLY A 121 -23.56 -13.20 7.19
C GLY A 121 -25.09 -13.09 7.15
N ILE A 122 -25.83 -14.10 7.64
CA ILE A 122 -27.30 -14.11 7.75
C ILE A 122 -27.74 -13.87 9.20
N THR A 123 -27.16 -14.63 10.15
CA THR A 123 -27.59 -14.58 11.55
C THR A 123 -26.83 -13.57 12.40
N GLY A 124 -25.58 -13.23 12.02
CA GLY A 124 -24.68 -12.39 12.79
C GLY A 124 -23.93 -13.15 13.90
N GLU A 125 -24.12 -14.45 14.01
CA GLU A 125 -23.42 -15.29 14.99
C GLU A 125 -21.92 -15.35 14.67
N THR A 126 -21.10 -15.37 15.73
CA THR A 126 -19.65 -15.55 15.60
C THR A 126 -19.33 -16.91 14.97
N MET A 127 -18.47 -16.93 13.97
CA MET A 127 -17.92 -18.15 13.38
C MET A 127 -16.44 -18.26 13.80
N PRO A 128 -15.99 -19.47 14.22
CA PRO A 128 -14.61 -19.66 14.66
C PRO A 128 -13.61 -19.44 13.52
N PHE A 129 -12.60 -18.60 13.76
CA PHE A 129 -11.42 -18.52 12.91
C PHE A 129 -10.38 -19.57 13.33
N GLY A 130 -10.28 -19.83 14.63
CA GLY A 130 -9.41 -20.83 15.23
C GLY A 130 -9.99 -21.38 16.53
N ALA A 131 -9.32 -22.34 17.14
CA ALA A 131 -9.84 -23.07 18.32
C ALA A 131 -10.20 -22.18 19.52
N LYS A 132 -9.48 -21.07 19.72
CA LYS A 132 -9.74 -20.06 20.75
C LYS A 132 -10.12 -18.69 20.19
N ASP A 133 -10.09 -18.55 18.88
CA ASP A 133 -10.49 -17.34 18.17
C ASP A 133 -11.98 -17.45 17.79
N ILE A 134 -12.80 -17.34 18.83
CA ILE A 134 -14.27 -17.46 18.79
C ILE A 134 -14.97 -16.23 19.36
N GLY A 135 -14.27 -15.12 19.45
CA GLY A 135 -14.76 -13.89 20.06
C GLY A 135 -14.31 -12.65 19.30
N ALA A 136 -13.99 -11.60 20.05
CA ALA A 136 -13.57 -10.33 19.50
C ALA A 136 -12.18 -10.42 18.84
N ASP A 137 -12.07 -9.85 17.64
CA ASP A 137 -10.84 -9.50 16.96
C ASP A 137 -10.76 -7.98 16.82
N ILE A 138 -9.87 -7.35 17.59
CA ILE A 138 -9.80 -5.88 17.63
C ILE A 138 -9.11 -5.31 16.41
N VAL A 139 -8.30 -6.08 15.68
CA VAL A 139 -7.62 -5.68 14.46
C VAL A 139 -8.59 -5.64 13.30
N GLU A 140 -9.39 -6.70 13.10
CA GLU A 140 -10.48 -6.74 12.12
C GLU A 140 -11.50 -5.61 12.39
N THR A 141 -11.81 -5.39 13.69
CA THR A 141 -12.66 -4.27 14.13
C THR A 141 -12.07 -2.92 13.69
N ALA A 142 -10.76 -2.72 13.83
CA ALA A 142 -10.11 -1.47 13.44
C ALA A 142 -10.19 -1.24 11.92
N PHE A 143 -9.99 -2.28 11.11
CA PHE A 143 -10.15 -2.18 9.66
C PHE A 143 -11.58 -1.82 9.27
N LEU A 144 -12.58 -2.46 9.88
CA LEU A 144 -13.98 -2.10 9.65
C LEU A 144 -14.25 -0.65 10.02
N MET A 145 -13.83 -0.21 11.22
CA MET A 145 -14.10 1.16 11.71
C MET A 145 -13.43 2.22 10.87
N GLN A 146 -12.16 2.03 10.46
CA GLN A 146 -11.48 2.96 9.57
C GLN A 146 -12.29 3.22 8.29
N ASN A 147 -12.77 2.16 7.66
CA ASN A 147 -13.49 2.26 6.40
C ASN A 147 -14.93 2.77 6.56
N LEU A 148 -15.59 2.46 7.68
CA LEU A 148 -16.89 3.06 8.03
C LEU A 148 -16.76 4.57 8.26
N LEU A 149 -15.67 5.05 8.89
CA LEU A 149 -15.42 6.48 9.05
C LEU A 149 -15.15 7.18 7.72
N ILE A 150 -14.50 6.52 6.76
CA ILE A 150 -14.36 7.01 5.38
C ILE A 150 -15.75 7.19 4.73
N ALA A 151 -16.63 6.19 4.86
CA ALA A 151 -17.98 6.28 4.34
C ALA A 151 -18.80 7.38 5.04
N ARG A 152 -18.68 7.50 6.37
CA ARG A 152 -19.33 8.57 7.14
C ARG A 152 -18.94 9.96 6.64
N GLU A 153 -17.69 10.12 6.28
CA GLU A 153 -17.16 11.39 5.77
C GLU A 153 -17.58 11.68 4.33
N TYR A 154 -17.77 10.64 3.51
CA TYR A 154 -18.21 10.79 2.12
C TYR A 154 -19.70 11.04 1.99
N PHE A 155 -20.53 10.35 2.76
CA PHE A 155 -22.00 10.46 2.71
C PHE A 155 -22.48 11.54 3.69
N ASP A 156 -22.44 12.80 3.25
CA ASP A 156 -22.68 14.01 4.05
C ASP A 156 -24.10 14.63 3.89
N GLY A 157 -24.97 13.98 3.10
CA GLY A 157 -26.34 14.43 2.82
C GLY A 157 -27.29 14.27 4.01
N ARG A 158 -28.54 14.67 3.82
CA ARG A 158 -29.64 14.57 4.80
C ARG A 158 -30.42 13.25 4.67
N GLY A 159 -31.28 12.99 5.66
CA GLY A 159 -32.19 11.84 5.66
C GLY A 159 -31.44 10.49 5.79
N PRO A 160 -31.51 9.57 4.80
CA PRO A 160 -30.87 8.26 4.91
C PRO A 160 -29.36 8.33 5.17
N GLU A 161 -28.66 9.32 4.63
CA GLU A 161 -27.23 9.51 4.89
C GLU A 161 -26.96 10.03 6.31
N GLU A 162 -27.86 10.84 6.86
CA GLU A 162 -27.79 11.26 8.27
C GLU A 162 -27.96 10.06 9.21
N GLU A 163 -28.93 9.18 8.92
CA GLU A 163 -29.08 7.91 9.66
C GLU A 163 -27.82 7.05 9.56
N LEU A 164 -27.27 6.91 8.37
CA LEU A 164 -26.03 6.14 8.16
C LEU A 164 -24.89 6.68 9.03
N ARG A 165 -24.66 7.99 9.01
CA ARG A 165 -23.63 8.62 9.85
C ARG A 165 -23.88 8.40 11.35
N ALA A 166 -25.12 8.50 11.81
CA ALA A 166 -25.47 8.28 13.20
C ALA A 166 -25.18 6.85 13.65
N ILE A 167 -25.51 5.85 12.81
CA ILE A 167 -25.21 4.44 13.11
C ILE A 167 -23.70 4.23 13.16
N ILE A 168 -22.94 4.73 12.16
CA ILE A 168 -21.48 4.56 12.12
C ILE A 168 -20.85 5.21 13.36
N THR A 169 -21.25 6.42 13.72
CA THR A 169 -20.74 7.11 14.91
C THR A 169 -20.98 6.27 16.16
N ARG A 170 -22.18 5.72 16.32
CA ARG A 170 -22.48 4.89 17.48
C ARG A 170 -21.69 3.58 17.51
N LEU A 171 -21.53 2.90 16.35
CA LEU A 171 -20.69 1.71 16.24
C LEU A 171 -19.24 2.01 16.65
N TRP A 172 -18.72 3.15 16.25
CA TRP A 172 -17.39 3.64 16.58
C TRP A 172 -17.23 3.94 18.08
N GLU A 173 -18.16 4.69 18.67
CA GLU A 173 -18.12 5.11 20.07
C GLU A 173 -18.28 3.95 21.06
N ASP A 174 -18.95 2.87 20.66
CA ASP A 174 -19.22 1.72 21.49
C ASP A 174 -18.04 0.74 21.63
N VAL A 175 -16.97 0.88 20.82
CA VAL A 175 -15.81 -0.01 20.90
C VAL A 175 -14.97 0.34 22.14
N GLU A 176 -14.83 -0.63 23.06
CA GLU A 176 -14.06 -0.50 24.29
C GLU A 176 -12.58 -0.85 24.06
N TRP A 177 -11.86 0.02 23.31
CA TRP A 177 -10.44 -0.20 22.97
C TRP A 177 -9.55 -0.37 24.19
N ASP A 178 -9.85 0.35 25.27
CA ASP A 178 -9.14 0.28 26.55
C ASP A 178 -9.25 -1.09 27.23
N TRP A 179 -10.31 -1.88 26.96
CA TRP A 179 -10.43 -3.26 27.41
C TRP A 179 -9.30 -4.14 26.86
N PHE A 180 -8.99 -4.01 25.58
CA PHE A 180 -7.95 -4.78 24.92
C PHE A 180 -6.55 -4.33 25.34
N ALA A 181 -6.37 -3.09 25.79
CA ALA A 181 -5.11 -2.61 26.39
C ALA A 181 -4.96 -3.00 27.85
N ALA A 182 -6.07 -3.16 28.57
CA ALA A 182 -6.06 -3.58 29.97
C ALA A 182 -5.63 -5.05 30.14
N GLY A 183 -6.06 -5.93 29.20
CA GLY A 183 -5.71 -7.34 29.22
C GLY A 183 -6.26 -8.10 30.43
N PRO A 184 -5.64 -9.24 30.82
CA PRO A 184 -6.12 -10.10 31.91
C PRO A 184 -6.22 -9.40 33.27
N GLY A 185 -5.41 -8.35 33.50
CA GLY A 185 -5.42 -7.56 34.74
C GLY A 185 -6.63 -6.62 34.89
N GLY A 186 -7.39 -6.42 33.80
CA GLY A 186 -8.49 -5.46 33.76
C GLY A 186 -8.04 -4.00 33.81
N ARG A 187 -9.00 -3.06 33.63
CA ARG A 187 -8.72 -1.61 33.54
C ARG A 187 -8.04 -1.01 34.77
N GLU A 188 -8.28 -1.58 35.94
CA GLU A 188 -7.70 -1.09 37.21
C GLU A 188 -6.23 -1.48 37.39
N LYS A 189 -5.79 -2.55 36.74
CA LYS A 189 -4.42 -3.08 36.82
C LYS A 189 -3.95 -3.53 35.43
N PRO A 190 -3.76 -2.63 34.48
CA PRO A 190 -3.36 -3.01 33.14
C PRO A 190 -2.00 -3.73 33.17
N GLU A 191 -1.97 -4.93 32.64
CA GLU A 191 -0.74 -5.70 32.50
C GLU A 191 -0.01 -5.27 31.24
N ASN A 192 1.08 -4.55 31.40
CA ASN A 192 1.92 -4.08 30.29
C ASN A 192 1.14 -3.28 29.23
N ASN A 193 1.72 -2.32 28.65
CA ASN A 193 1.10 -1.29 27.85
C ASN A 193 0.66 -1.71 26.42
N GLY A 194 0.65 -3.00 26.05
CA GLY A 194 0.29 -3.47 24.70
C GLY A 194 -1.18 -3.84 24.58
N MET A 195 -1.71 -3.79 23.35
CA MET A 195 -3.06 -4.29 23.07
C MET A 195 -3.04 -5.79 22.80
N TYR A 196 -4.07 -6.49 23.28
CA TYR A 196 -4.31 -7.90 22.95
C TYR A 196 -5.18 -7.99 21.71
N TRP A 197 -4.83 -8.89 20.78
CA TRP A 197 -5.52 -9.07 19.51
C TRP A 197 -6.94 -9.66 19.69
N HIS A 198 -7.05 -10.68 20.55
CA HIS A 198 -8.25 -11.48 20.72
C HIS A 198 -8.76 -11.47 22.16
N TRP A 199 -10.07 -11.51 22.29
CA TRP A 199 -10.76 -11.74 23.54
C TRP A 199 -12.07 -12.52 23.28
N SER A 200 -12.43 -13.45 24.15
CA SER A 200 -13.74 -14.12 24.09
C SER A 200 -14.34 -14.32 25.47
N PRO A 201 -15.68 -14.43 25.59
CA PRO A 201 -16.32 -14.73 26.85
C PRO A 201 -15.91 -16.09 27.45
N GLU A 202 -15.53 -17.04 26.59
CA GLU A 202 -15.17 -18.41 26.99
C GLU A 202 -13.72 -18.52 27.43
N TYR A 203 -12.80 -17.92 26.68
CA TYR A 203 -11.36 -18.06 26.90
C TYR A 203 -10.67 -16.78 27.42
N GLY A 204 -11.42 -15.67 27.56
CA GLY A 204 -10.80 -14.41 27.95
C GLY A 204 -9.64 -14.02 27.00
N PHE A 205 -8.49 -13.70 27.55
CA PHE A 205 -7.25 -13.39 26.82
C PHE A 205 -6.30 -14.60 26.68
N GLU A 206 -6.78 -15.84 26.77
CA GLU A 206 -5.91 -17.04 26.75
C GLU A 206 -5.08 -17.22 25.49
N MET A 207 -5.48 -16.64 24.34
CA MET A 207 -4.63 -16.62 23.14
C MET A 207 -3.32 -15.86 23.39
N ASN A 208 -3.31 -14.95 24.35
CA ASN A 208 -2.16 -14.15 24.81
C ASN A 208 -1.34 -13.52 23.68
N MET A 209 -2.00 -13.17 22.58
CA MET A 209 -1.37 -12.56 21.41
C MET A 209 -1.43 -11.04 21.56
N LYS A 210 -0.31 -10.46 21.96
CA LYS A 210 -0.15 -8.99 21.98
C LYS A 210 0.19 -8.46 20.61
N VAL A 211 -0.43 -7.37 20.24
CA VAL A 211 -0.10 -6.62 19.03
C VAL A 211 1.18 -5.84 19.25
N SER A 212 2.27 -6.29 18.67
CA SER A 212 3.59 -5.66 18.80
C SER A 212 4.39 -5.82 17.52
N GLY A 213 5.36 -4.94 17.30
CA GLY A 213 6.18 -4.93 16.10
C GLY A 213 5.46 -4.31 14.89
N PHE A 214 6.24 -3.91 13.88
CA PHE A 214 5.64 -3.33 12.68
C PHE A 214 4.89 -4.40 11.87
N ASN A 215 3.61 -4.21 11.77
CA ASN A 215 2.67 -5.05 11.04
C ASN A 215 1.51 -4.19 10.50
N GLU A 216 0.41 -4.80 10.10
CA GLU A 216 -0.78 -4.16 9.55
C GLU A 216 -1.56 -3.28 10.55
N CYS A 217 -1.21 -3.30 11.84
CA CYS A 217 -2.05 -2.78 12.93
C CYS A 217 -1.87 -1.28 13.22
N LEU A 218 -1.26 -0.48 12.35
CA LEU A 218 -1.16 0.97 12.56
C LEU A 218 -2.54 1.61 12.73
N ALA A 219 -3.52 1.20 11.90
CA ALA A 219 -4.89 1.70 12.01
C ALA A 219 -5.51 1.38 13.37
N LEU A 220 -5.27 0.19 13.93
CA LEU A 220 -5.73 -0.17 15.26
C LEU A 220 -5.28 0.87 16.31
N TYR A 221 -3.99 1.16 16.36
CA TYR A 221 -3.44 2.10 17.34
C TYR A 221 -3.94 3.54 17.13
N VAL A 222 -4.04 3.98 15.88
CA VAL A 222 -4.58 5.32 15.56
C VAL A 222 -6.04 5.41 16.00
N MET A 223 -6.85 4.39 15.71
CA MET A 223 -8.26 4.34 16.08
C MET A 223 -8.42 4.27 17.60
N ALA A 224 -7.68 3.40 18.27
CA ALA A 224 -7.77 3.22 19.72
C ALA A 224 -7.33 4.48 20.50
N LEU A 225 -6.29 5.18 20.04
CA LEU A 225 -5.89 6.48 20.59
C LEU A 225 -6.95 7.57 20.33
N ALA A 226 -7.65 7.50 19.19
CA ALA A 226 -8.64 8.48 18.80
C ALA A 226 -9.97 8.36 19.55
N SER A 227 -10.26 7.23 20.17
CA SER A 227 -11.58 6.97 20.79
C SER A 227 -12.01 8.10 21.70
N PRO A 228 -13.27 8.59 21.58
CA PRO A 228 -13.80 9.62 22.48
C PRO A 228 -14.29 9.05 23.80
N THR A 229 -14.60 7.75 23.85
CA THR A 229 -15.22 7.07 24.98
C THR A 229 -14.27 6.15 25.72
N HIS A 230 -13.45 5.38 24.99
CA HIS A 230 -12.58 4.33 25.51
C HIS A 230 -11.16 4.41 24.93
N PRO A 231 -10.47 5.57 25.05
CA PRO A 231 -9.13 5.73 24.47
C PRO A 231 -8.10 4.89 25.23
N ILE A 232 -7.12 4.37 24.50
CA ILE A 232 -5.95 3.74 25.10
C ILE A 232 -4.90 4.78 25.52
N PRO A 233 -4.02 4.44 26.47
CA PRO A 233 -2.89 5.29 26.83
C PRO A 233 -1.83 5.31 25.70
N ARG A 234 -1.06 6.41 25.62
CA ARG A 234 0.00 6.56 24.60
C ARG A 234 1.10 5.50 24.73
N GLU A 235 1.30 5.00 25.92
CA GLU A 235 2.26 3.95 26.26
C GLU A 235 1.97 2.64 25.50
N ALA A 236 0.71 2.37 25.15
CA ALA A 236 0.33 1.21 24.34
C ALA A 236 0.91 1.32 22.92
N TYR A 237 0.91 2.49 22.31
CA TYR A 237 1.56 2.73 21.04
C TYR A 237 3.09 2.65 21.14
N ALA A 238 3.67 3.17 22.23
CA ALA A 238 5.09 3.03 22.47
C ALA A 238 5.52 1.56 22.63
N TYR A 239 4.69 0.73 23.27
CA TYR A 239 4.91 -0.71 23.37
C TYR A 239 4.92 -1.38 21.98
N TRP A 240 3.96 -1.08 21.10
CA TRP A 240 3.92 -1.59 19.74
C TRP A 240 5.24 -1.35 18.99
N LYS A 241 5.85 -0.19 19.19
CA LYS A 241 7.13 0.22 18.57
C LYS A 241 8.39 -0.28 19.29
N SER A 242 8.27 -1.02 20.40
CA SER A 242 9.42 -1.38 21.23
C SER A 242 10.19 -2.61 20.80
N THR A 243 9.69 -3.35 19.79
CA THR A 243 10.27 -4.62 19.34
C THR A 243 11.28 -4.43 18.21
N ASP A 244 12.00 -5.51 17.90
CA ASP A 244 13.02 -5.53 16.83
C ASP A 244 12.43 -5.31 15.41
N GLU A 245 11.11 -5.51 15.22
CA GLU A 245 10.43 -5.22 13.96
C GLU A 245 10.31 -3.72 13.68
N TYR A 246 10.61 -2.86 14.66
CA TYR A 246 10.80 -1.43 14.46
C TYR A 246 12.25 -1.00 14.21
N LEU A 247 13.16 -1.94 14.13
CA LEU A 247 14.52 -1.66 13.66
C LEU A 247 14.58 -1.74 12.12
N PRO A 248 15.46 -0.94 11.49
CA PRO A 248 15.69 -1.04 10.07
C PRO A 248 16.18 -2.44 9.67
N LYS A 249 15.67 -2.97 8.55
CA LYS A 249 16.10 -4.24 7.96
C LYS A 249 16.62 -3.99 6.55
N SER A 250 17.74 -4.62 6.23
CA SER A 250 18.33 -4.53 4.89
C SER A 250 18.21 -5.84 4.13
N GLY A 251 17.92 -5.75 2.83
CA GLY A 251 17.86 -6.89 1.92
C GLY A 251 17.79 -6.42 0.48
N ASN A 252 18.39 -7.17 -0.44
CA ASN A 252 18.38 -6.88 -1.89
C ASN A 252 18.75 -5.44 -2.24
N GLY A 253 19.74 -4.86 -1.56
CA GLY A 253 20.21 -3.50 -1.81
C GLY A 253 19.37 -2.37 -1.17
N TYR A 254 18.38 -2.69 -0.35
CA TYR A 254 17.51 -1.72 0.30
C TYR A 254 17.60 -1.80 1.82
N THR A 255 17.25 -0.67 2.46
CA THR A 255 17.03 -0.61 3.91
C THR A 255 15.63 -0.06 4.18
N VAL A 256 14.78 -0.87 4.82
CA VAL A 256 13.42 -0.52 5.22
C VAL A 256 13.42 -0.12 6.68
N GLU A 257 12.99 1.11 6.99
CA GLU A 257 12.75 1.56 8.37
C GLU A 257 11.56 0.78 8.93
N ALA A 258 11.61 0.35 10.16
CA ALA A 258 10.55 -0.41 10.82
C ALA A 258 10.04 -1.59 9.98
N ALA A 259 10.68 -2.73 10.08
CA ALA A 259 10.33 -3.89 9.26
C ALA A 259 10.44 -5.20 10.01
N MET A 260 9.53 -6.13 9.72
CA MET A 260 9.66 -7.54 10.04
C MET A 260 10.93 -8.13 9.40
N PRO A 261 11.42 -9.29 9.86
CA PRO A 261 12.48 -10.02 9.16
C PRO A 261 12.14 -10.15 7.67
N TYR A 262 13.15 -9.92 6.82
CA TYR A 262 13.00 -9.89 5.34
C TYR A 262 11.90 -8.92 4.85
N THR A 263 11.56 -7.89 5.62
CA THR A 263 10.55 -6.86 5.37
C THR A 263 9.08 -7.27 5.48
N GLY A 264 8.78 -8.56 5.63
CA GLY A 264 7.42 -9.08 5.76
C GLY A 264 6.59 -9.10 4.46
N PRO A 265 5.34 -9.54 4.55
CA PRO A 265 4.41 -9.60 3.42
C PRO A 265 3.93 -8.21 2.99
N LEU A 266 3.43 -8.10 1.75
CA LEU A 266 2.99 -6.80 1.20
C LEU A 266 1.73 -6.26 1.86
N PHE A 267 0.82 -7.08 2.36
CA PHE A 267 -0.44 -6.61 2.94
C PHE A 267 -0.24 -5.62 4.08
N ILE A 268 0.88 -5.71 4.82
CA ILE A 268 1.21 -4.75 5.89
C ILE A 268 1.42 -3.31 5.38
N THR A 269 1.63 -3.13 4.08
CA THR A 269 1.69 -1.81 3.44
C THR A 269 0.34 -1.33 2.92
N HIS A 270 -0.71 -2.15 3.01
CA HIS A 270 -2.01 -1.85 2.41
C HIS A 270 -3.09 -1.55 3.45
N TYR A 271 -3.38 -2.47 4.36
CA TYR A 271 -4.61 -2.46 5.16
C TYR A 271 -4.80 -1.21 6.02
N SER A 272 -3.82 -0.85 6.82
CA SER A 272 -3.85 0.41 7.58
C SER A 272 -3.83 1.65 6.67
N PHE A 273 -3.19 1.54 5.52
CA PHE A 273 -2.96 2.64 4.60
C PHE A 273 -4.06 2.80 3.52
N ILE A 274 -5.18 2.12 3.67
CA ILE A 274 -6.37 2.43 2.88
C ILE A 274 -6.90 3.83 3.24
N GLY A 275 -6.97 4.16 4.52
CA GLY A 275 -7.42 5.46 5.01
C GLY A 275 -6.28 6.39 5.41
N ILE A 276 -5.27 5.87 6.11
CA ILE A 276 -4.12 6.67 6.56
C ILE A 276 -3.20 6.95 5.36
N ASP A 277 -3.00 8.23 5.02
CA ASP A 277 -2.05 8.63 3.98
C ASP A 277 -0.61 8.46 4.49
N PRO A 278 0.13 7.44 4.01
CA PRO A 278 1.46 7.14 4.53
C PRO A 278 2.49 8.21 4.18
N PHE A 279 2.22 9.02 3.16
CA PHE A 279 3.11 10.09 2.71
C PHE A 279 3.00 11.35 3.57
N ARG A 280 2.01 11.42 4.44
CA ARG A 280 1.78 12.56 5.34
C ARG A 280 2.09 12.27 6.80
N ILE A 281 2.62 11.09 7.10
CA ILE A 281 2.91 10.68 8.47
C ILE A 281 4.33 10.14 8.62
N ALA A 282 4.96 10.55 9.71
CA ALA A 282 6.25 10.08 10.21
C ALA A 282 6.23 10.03 11.73
N ASP A 283 7.12 9.25 12.32
CA ASP A 283 7.37 9.25 13.77
C ASP A 283 8.87 9.16 14.10
N ASP A 284 9.20 8.96 15.35
CA ASP A 284 10.58 8.88 15.83
C ASP A 284 11.35 7.66 15.28
N LYS A 285 10.66 6.62 14.80
CA LYS A 285 11.24 5.41 14.23
C LYS A 285 11.25 5.42 12.69
N VAL A 286 10.21 5.96 12.08
CA VAL A 286 10.04 6.07 10.63
C VAL A 286 10.15 7.54 10.23
N ARG A 287 11.36 8.08 10.30
CA ARG A 287 11.62 9.53 10.20
C ARG A 287 11.42 10.07 8.78
N ARG A 288 11.71 9.26 7.75
CA ARG A 288 11.52 9.64 6.35
C ARG A 288 10.07 9.54 5.90
N GLY A 289 9.18 9.04 6.77
CA GLY A 289 7.77 8.86 6.51
C GLY A 289 7.40 7.44 6.07
N TYR A 290 6.19 7.05 6.43
CA TYR A 290 5.65 5.73 6.14
C TYR A 290 5.46 5.48 4.64
N GLY A 291 5.27 6.54 3.83
CA GLY A 291 5.21 6.45 2.38
C GLY A 291 6.50 5.89 1.79
N ILE A 292 7.65 6.47 2.15
CA ILE A 292 8.97 5.98 1.71
C ILE A 292 9.20 4.56 2.21
N ARG A 293 8.88 4.31 3.47
CA ARG A 293 8.99 2.98 4.05
C ARG A 293 8.22 1.93 3.23
N ASN A 294 6.98 2.23 2.84
CA ASN A 294 6.12 1.32 2.08
C ASN A 294 6.60 1.15 0.63
N VAL A 295 7.03 2.24 -0.03
CA VAL A 295 7.70 2.17 -1.34
C VAL A 295 8.89 1.23 -1.27
N THR A 296 9.77 1.42 -0.28
CA THR A 296 10.97 0.61 -0.13
C THR A 296 10.62 -0.87 0.10
N GLN A 297 9.59 -1.17 0.91
CA GLN A 297 9.14 -2.56 1.12
C GLN A 297 8.62 -3.20 -0.17
N ALA A 298 7.82 -2.49 -0.98
CA ALA A 298 7.34 -3.00 -2.25
C ALA A 298 8.50 -3.33 -3.20
N LEU A 299 9.51 -2.46 -3.24
CA LEU A 299 10.72 -2.66 -4.06
C LEU A 299 11.56 -3.85 -3.56
N VAL A 300 11.74 -4.01 -2.25
CA VAL A 300 12.44 -5.19 -1.67
C VAL A 300 11.72 -6.47 -2.01
N ASN A 301 10.39 -6.51 -1.85
CA ASN A 301 9.58 -7.69 -2.15
C ASN A 301 9.76 -8.13 -3.62
N ARG A 302 9.70 -7.17 -4.54
CA ARG A 302 9.97 -7.44 -5.96
C ARG A 302 11.41 -7.89 -6.20
N ALA A 303 12.39 -7.18 -5.64
CA ALA A 303 13.81 -7.51 -5.83
C ALA A 303 14.13 -8.92 -5.30
N TYR A 304 13.57 -9.29 -4.14
CA TYR A 304 13.68 -10.65 -3.62
C TYR A 304 13.16 -11.70 -4.62
N CYS A 305 11.98 -11.50 -5.19
CA CYS A 305 11.40 -12.39 -6.19
C CYS A 305 12.33 -12.60 -7.40
N LEU A 306 13.04 -11.55 -7.81
CA LEU A 306 13.90 -11.59 -9.00
C LEU A 306 15.30 -12.12 -8.74
N GLU A 307 15.87 -11.80 -7.58
CA GLU A 307 17.30 -11.96 -7.31
C GLU A 307 17.60 -13.10 -6.34
N SER A 308 16.75 -13.29 -5.32
CA SER A 308 17.02 -14.21 -4.19
C SER A 308 16.14 -15.45 -4.16
N ALA A 309 14.91 -15.38 -4.67
CA ALA A 309 14.03 -16.54 -4.69
C ALA A 309 14.56 -17.67 -5.59
N PRO A 310 14.28 -18.94 -5.26
CA PRO A 310 14.65 -20.07 -6.10
C PRO A 310 14.18 -19.92 -7.55
N LYS A 311 15.07 -20.10 -8.51
CA LYS A 311 14.77 -19.87 -9.94
C LYS A 311 13.66 -20.80 -10.49
N GLU A 312 13.52 -21.98 -9.90
CA GLU A 312 12.46 -22.94 -10.25
C GLU A 312 11.05 -22.43 -9.92
N TYR A 313 10.90 -21.42 -9.04
CA TYR A 313 9.61 -20.81 -8.74
C TYR A 313 9.07 -20.00 -9.92
N GLY A 314 9.92 -19.52 -10.83
CA GLY A 314 9.51 -18.86 -12.05
C GLY A 314 8.98 -17.44 -11.86
N TYR A 315 9.33 -16.78 -10.74
CA TYR A 315 9.07 -15.36 -10.53
C TYR A 315 9.84 -14.53 -11.57
N ARG A 316 9.28 -13.42 -11.99
CA ARG A 316 9.87 -12.58 -13.03
C ARG A 316 9.40 -11.13 -12.91
N GLU A 317 9.96 -10.23 -13.70
CA GLU A 317 9.72 -8.77 -13.63
C GLU A 317 8.26 -8.36 -13.57
N ASN A 318 7.41 -9.07 -14.30
CA ASN A 318 5.97 -8.85 -14.39
C ASN A 318 5.13 -9.88 -13.61
N LEU A 319 5.76 -10.72 -12.77
CA LEU A 319 5.11 -11.67 -11.86
C LEU A 319 5.84 -11.74 -10.53
N TRP A 320 5.38 -10.95 -9.58
CA TRP A 320 5.89 -10.82 -8.21
C TRP A 320 4.75 -10.47 -7.25
N GLY A 321 5.03 -10.44 -5.96
CA GLY A 321 4.10 -10.09 -4.91
C GLY A 321 3.99 -11.20 -3.88
N LEU A 322 4.81 -11.14 -2.83
CA LEU A 322 4.75 -12.07 -1.70
C LEU A 322 3.86 -11.47 -0.61
N THR A 323 2.79 -12.15 -0.32
CA THR A 323 1.83 -11.86 0.76
C THR A 323 1.15 -13.15 1.17
N SER A 324 0.40 -13.14 2.29
CA SER A 324 -0.48 -14.26 2.62
C SER A 324 -1.49 -14.48 1.49
N CYS A 325 -1.66 -15.70 1.05
CA CYS A 325 -2.52 -16.02 -0.08
C CYS A 325 -2.84 -17.51 -0.15
N ASP A 326 -3.74 -17.88 -1.04
CA ASP A 326 -4.03 -19.28 -1.34
C ASP A 326 -2.82 -19.99 -1.94
N ALA A 327 -2.59 -21.22 -1.52
CA ALA A 327 -1.61 -22.13 -2.06
C ALA A 327 -2.25 -23.51 -2.31
N PRO A 328 -1.62 -24.41 -3.07
CA PRO A 328 -2.15 -25.77 -3.26
C PRO A 328 -2.44 -26.50 -1.95
N GLU A 329 -1.67 -26.20 -0.92
CA GLU A 329 -1.74 -26.82 0.40
C GLU A 329 -2.72 -26.10 1.37
N GLY A 330 -3.31 -24.98 0.96
CA GLY A 330 -4.18 -24.14 1.77
C GLY A 330 -3.72 -22.69 1.81
N TYR A 331 -4.37 -21.85 2.63
CA TYR A 331 -3.96 -20.47 2.81
C TYR A 331 -2.62 -20.39 3.54
N THR A 332 -1.65 -19.68 2.99
CA THR A 332 -0.26 -19.69 3.45
C THR A 332 0.31 -18.28 3.57
N PHE A 333 1.05 -18.04 4.65
CA PHE A 333 1.83 -16.82 4.82
C PHE A 333 3.06 -16.86 3.93
N ASN A 334 3.18 -15.92 2.97
CA ASN A 334 4.35 -15.75 2.12
C ASN A 334 4.95 -14.35 2.29
N ALA A 335 6.26 -14.32 2.46
CA ALA A 335 7.06 -13.11 2.56
C ALA A 335 8.47 -13.37 1.98
N PRO A 336 9.27 -12.36 1.66
CA PRO A 336 10.67 -12.57 1.34
C PRO A 336 11.36 -13.44 2.42
N GLY A 337 12.06 -14.50 1.98
CA GLY A 337 12.70 -15.47 2.88
C GLY A 337 11.80 -16.49 3.58
N ASN A 338 10.49 -16.40 3.38
CA ASN A 338 9.50 -17.36 3.86
C ASN A 338 8.39 -17.52 2.82
N GLU A 339 8.72 -18.11 1.68
CA GLU A 339 7.78 -18.36 0.59
C GLU A 339 7.76 -19.83 0.17
N HIS A 340 6.66 -20.23 -0.48
CA HIS A 340 6.39 -21.62 -0.85
C HIS A 340 6.24 -21.79 -2.38
N GLY A 341 6.87 -20.92 -3.16
CA GLY A 341 6.78 -20.92 -4.62
C GLY A 341 5.47 -20.35 -5.15
N VAL A 342 4.71 -19.66 -4.33
CA VAL A 342 3.43 -19.01 -4.67
C VAL A 342 3.56 -17.51 -4.50
N ILE A 343 3.02 -16.75 -5.45
CA ILE A 343 2.87 -15.30 -5.38
C ILE A 343 1.41 -14.90 -5.51
N ALA A 344 1.05 -13.77 -4.91
CA ALA A 344 -0.24 -13.12 -5.06
C ALA A 344 -0.08 -11.80 -5.85
N PRO A 345 -0.32 -11.81 -7.16
CA PRO A 345 -0.26 -10.59 -7.96
C PRO A 345 -1.25 -9.51 -7.49
N THR A 346 -2.31 -9.89 -6.77
CA THR A 346 -3.26 -8.99 -6.08
C THR A 346 -2.53 -8.00 -5.18
N ALA A 347 -1.54 -8.46 -4.40
CA ALA A 347 -0.73 -7.61 -3.54
C ALA A 347 0.20 -6.68 -4.34
N ALA A 348 0.75 -7.14 -5.48
CA ALA A 348 1.50 -6.26 -6.37
C ALA A 348 0.61 -5.16 -6.96
N LEU A 349 -0.66 -5.47 -7.30
CA LEU A 349 -1.64 -4.48 -7.78
C LEU A 349 -2.05 -3.50 -6.68
N SER A 350 -2.26 -3.97 -5.44
CA SER A 350 -2.52 -3.12 -4.28
C SER A 350 -1.33 -2.22 -3.92
N SER A 351 -0.12 -2.56 -4.38
CA SER A 351 1.08 -1.73 -4.23
C SER A 351 1.22 -0.64 -5.30
N LEU A 352 0.19 -0.40 -6.12
CA LEU A 352 0.24 0.63 -7.18
C LEU A 352 0.66 2.02 -6.68
N PRO A 353 0.25 2.53 -5.49
CA PRO A 353 0.73 3.80 -4.98
C PRO A 353 2.24 3.83 -4.67
N TYR A 354 2.83 2.68 -4.46
CA TYR A 354 4.22 2.53 -4.01
C TYR A 354 5.18 2.13 -5.13
N ALA A 355 4.70 1.35 -6.11
CA ALA A 355 5.50 0.83 -7.21
C ALA A 355 4.71 0.82 -8.54
N PRO A 356 4.20 1.98 -9.01
CA PRO A 356 3.23 2.05 -10.10
C PRO A 356 3.72 1.43 -11.39
N HIS A 357 4.98 1.67 -11.76
CA HIS A 357 5.56 1.10 -12.97
C HIS A 357 5.52 -0.44 -12.95
N TYR A 358 5.94 -1.04 -11.85
CA TYR A 358 6.00 -2.49 -11.70
C TYR A 358 4.63 -3.14 -11.51
N ALA A 359 3.73 -2.50 -10.77
CA ALA A 359 2.36 -2.95 -10.63
C ALA A 359 1.61 -2.93 -11.98
N MET A 360 1.86 -1.91 -12.82
CA MET A 360 1.30 -1.85 -14.18
C MET A 360 1.87 -2.94 -15.11
N GLN A 361 3.11 -3.38 -14.92
CA GLN A 361 3.65 -4.54 -15.65
C GLN A 361 2.90 -5.83 -15.27
N VAL A 362 2.66 -6.04 -13.97
CA VAL A 362 1.85 -7.17 -13.48
C VAL A 362 0.43 -7.10 -14.06
N LEU A 363 -0.21 -5.94 -14.03
CA LEU A 363 -1.55 -5.76 -14.57
C LEU A 363 -1.64 -6.15 -16.05
N ARG A 364 -0.68 -5.70 -16.86
CA ARG A 364 -0.64 -6.07 -18.29
C ARG A 364 -0.37 -7.56 -18.50
N GLU A 365 0.45 -8.19 -17.67
CA GLU A 365 0.70 -9.63 -17.71
C GLU A 365 -0.58 -10.43 -17.42
N LEU A 366 -1.31 -10.05 -16.37
CA LEU A 366 -2.54 -10.75 -15.97
C LEU A 366 -3.65 -10.60 -17.00
N TYR A 367 -3.86 -9.39 -17.56
CA TYR A 367 -4.92 -9.15 -18.55
C TYR A 367 -4.50 -9.46 -20.00
N GLY A 368 -3.24 -9.78 -20.23
CA GLY A 368 -2.68 -10.19 -21.51
C GLY A 368 -2.34 -11.70 -21.53
N PRO A 369 -1.05 -12.05 -21.39
CA PRO A 369 -0.60 -13.45 -21.50
C PRO A 369 -1.29 -14.42 -20.55
N LEU A 370 -1.57 -14.03 -19.32
CA LEU A 370 -2.18 -14.87 -18.28
C LEU A 370 -3.70 -14.71 -18.16
N LYS A 371 -4.35 -13.95 -19.05
CA LYS A 371 -5.77 -13.65 -18.93
C LYS A 371 -6.65 -14.88 -18.76
N LYS A 372 -6.41 -15.93 -19.53
CA LYS A 372 -7.19 -17.19 -19.49
C LYS A 372 -7.07 -17.89 -18.13
N ASP A 373 -5.92 -17.77 -17.50
CA ASP A 373 -5.59 -18.51 -16.28
C ASP A 373 -5.80 -17.71 -15.00
N MET A 374 -5.68 -16.38 -15.06
CA MET A 374 -5.69 -15.53 -13.89
C MET A 374 -6.86 -14.54 -13.80
N ILE A 375 -7.68 -14.38 -14.86
CA ILE A 375 -8.80 -13.44 -14.82
C ILE A 375 -10.12 -14.20 -14.87
N GLY A 376 -10.93 -14.00 -13.84
CA GLY A 376 -12.28 -14.54 -13.72
C GLY A 376 -13.34 -13.43 -13.70
N PRO A 377 -14.57 -13.74 -13.23
CA PRO A 377 -15.70 -12.81 -13.27
C PRO A 377 -15.47 -11.54 -12.43
N TRP A 378 -14.68 -11.62 -11.37
CA TRP A 378 -14.39 -10.51 -10.45
C TRP A 378 -12.92 -10.06 -10.52
N GLY A 379 -12.33 -10.09 -11.72
CA GLY A 379 -10.96 -9.69 -11.95
C GLY A 379 -9.92 -10.78 -11.68
N PRO A 380 -8.72 -10.44 -11.21
CA PRO A 380 -7.66 -11.41 -11.00
C PRO A 380 -8.00 -12.38 -9.86
N TYR A 381 -7.73 -13.66 -10.06
CA TYR A 381 -7.71 -14.65 -9.00
C TYR A 381 -6.59 -14.35 -7.99
N ASP A 382 -6.72 -14.89 -6.80
CA ASP A 382 -5.89 -14.59 -5.64
C ASP A 382 -4.39 -14.75 -5.89
N SER A 383 -3.97 -15.95 -6.32
CA SER A 383 -2.56 -16.32 -6.37
C SER A 383 -2.23 -17.35 -7.45
N LEU A 384 -0.94 -17.53 -7.69
CA LEU A 384 -0.44 -18.55 -8.61
C LEU A 384 0.94 -19.07 -8.21
N ARG A 385 1.22 -20.30 -8.62
CA ARG A 385 2.56 -20.89 -8.65
C ARG A 385 3.07 -20.88 -10.10
N PRO A 386 3.91 -19.91 -10.51
CA PRO A 386 4.28 -19.77 -11.92
C PRO A 386 5.26 -20.83 -12.43
N SER A 387 5.94 -21.52 -11.60
CA SER A 387 6.96 -22.56 -11.81
C SER A 387 7.57 -22.68 -13.21
N THR A 388 8.89 -22.80 -13.30
CA THR A 388 9.58 -23.10 -14.57
C THR A 388 9.22 -24.49 -15.10
N ASP A 389 8.85 -25.42 -14.21
CA ASP A 389 8.30 -26.73 -14.56
C ASP A 389 6.79 -26.61 -14.83
N PRO A 390 6.31 -26.78 -16.07
CA PRO A 390 4.89 -26.69 -16.39
C PRO A 390 3.99 -27.63 -15.57
N ALA A 391 4.50 -28.79 -15.14
CA ALA A 391 3.73 -29.76 -14.37
C ALA A 391 3.45 -29.29 -12.93
N LYS A 392 4.23 -28.32 -12.42
CA LYS A 392 4.08 -27.73 -11.09
C LYS A 392 3.32 -26.41 -11.09
N ARG A 393 2.92 -25.90 -12.25
CA ARG A 393 2.13 -24.65 -12.33
C ARG A 393 0.76 -24.84 -11.72
N TRP A 394 0.33 -23.81 -11.00
CA TRP A 394 -0.97 -23.83 -10.34
C TRP A 394 -1.56 -22.41 -10.28
N TYR A 395 -2.88 -22.32 -10.31
CA TYR A 395 -3.66 -21.09 -10.26
C TYR A 395 -4.80 -21.25 -9.25
N ALA A 396 -4.96 -20.32 -8.34
CA ALA A 396 -5.88 -20.41 -7.20
C ALA A 396 -7.34 -20.59 -7.60
N ARG A 397 -7.81 -19.94 -8.67
CA ARG A 397 -9.22 -19.91 -9.10
C ARG A 397 -10.19 -19.45 -8.00
N THR A 398 -9.67 -18.78 -7.00
CA THR A 398 -10.39 -18.24 -5.84
C THR A 398 -10.19 -16.74 -5.72
N TYR A 399 -11.02 -16.11 -4.91
CA TYR A 399 -10.93 -14.74 -4.49
C TYR A 399 -10.98 -14.69 -2.97
N ASN A 400 -10.13 -13.92 -2.35
CA ASN A 400 -10.17 -13.60 -0.93
C ASN A 400 -10.50 -12.11 -0.76
N ALA A 401 -11.46 -11.78 0.09
CA ALA A 401 -11.91 -10.39 0.28
C ALA A 401 -10.77 -9.45 0.69
N ILE A 402 -9.91 -9.95 1.59
CA ILE A 402 -8.79 -9.17 2.13
C ILE A 402 -7.66 -8.94 1.13
N ASP A 403 -7.61 -9.69 0.04
CA ASP A 403 -6.63 -9.52 -1.05
C ASP A 403 -7.24 -8.74 -2.23
N GLN A 404 -8.53 -8.95 -2.49
CA GLN A 404 -9.23 -8.40 -3.65
C GLN A 404 -9.63 -6.93 -3.47
N LEU A 405 -10.19 -6.59 -2.30
CA LEU A 405 -10.76 -5.27 -2.08
C LEU A 405 -9.73 -4.15 -1.83
N PRO A 406 -8.57 -4.42 -1.23
CA PRO A 406 -7.47 -3.46 -1.21
C PRO A 406 -7.03 -3.00 -2.59
N ILE A 407 -7.17 -3.82 -3.65
CA ILE A 407 -6.88 -3.38 -5.02
C ILE A 407 -7.74 -2.17 -5.39
N VAL A 408 -9.06 -2.24 -5.14
CA VAL A 408 -9.99 -1.14 -5.45
C VAL A 408 -9.58 0.14 -4.73
N CYS A 409 -9.28 0.01 -3.43
CA CYS A 409 -8.97 1.13 -2.54
C CYS A 409 -7.61 1.76 -2.89
N MET A 410 -6.56 0.95 -3.02
CA MET A 410 -5.20 1.44 -3.26
C MET A 410 -5.03 1.98 -4.69
N VAL A 411 -5.69 1.38 -5.69
CA VAL A 411 -5.72 1.95 -7.04
C VAL A 411 -6.41 3.33 -7.04
N GLU A 412 -7.50 3.50 -6.26
CA GLU A 412 -8.14 4.80 -6.13
C GLU A 412 -7.22 5.82 -5.43
N ASN A 413 -6.54 5.41 -4.38
CA ASN A 413 -5.58 6.26 -3.71
C ASN A 413 -4.43 6.68 -4.64
N TYR A 414 -3.94 5.78 -5.50
CA TYR A 414 -2.98 6.14 -6.54
C TYR A 414 -3.55 7.15 -7.55
N ARG A 415 -4.81 6.98 -7.99
CA ARG A 415 -5.44 7.80 -9.04
C ARG A 415 -5.84 9.19 -8.56
N SER A 416 -6.36 9.30 -7.35
CA SER A 416 -7.00 10.54 -6.86
C SER A 416 -6.68 10.89 -5.41
N GLY A 417 -6.16 9.93 -4.61
CA GLY A 417 -6.01 10.08 -3.17
C GLY A 417 -7.34 10.20 -2.42
N LEU A 418 -8.45 9.74 -2.99
CA LEU A 418 -9.81 9.96 -2.45
C LEU A 418 -9.94 9.45 -1.02
N LEU A 419 -9.61 8.18 -0.77
CA LEU A 419 -9.82 7.59 0.56
C LEU A 419 -8.89 8.20 1.60
N TRP A 420 -7.66 8.51 1.22
CA TRP A 420 -6.72 9.25 2.07
C TRP A 420 -7.27 10.63 2.43
N LYS A 421 -7.75 11.40 1.45
CA LYS A 421 -8.34 12.74 1.69
C LYS A 421 -9.54 12.67 2.62
N LEU A 422 -10.41 11.67 2.45
CA LEU A 422 -11.57 11.46 3.28
C LEU A 422 -11.19 11.12 4.72
N PHE A 423 -10.35 10.11 4.94
CA PHE A 423 -9.98 9.69 6.29
C PHE A 423 -9.15 10.74 7.03
N MET A 424 -8.10 11.28 6.37
CA MET A 424 -7.17 12.22 7.01
C MET A 424 -7.82 13.54 7.46
N ARG A 425 -8.97 13.92 6.92
CA ARG A 425 -9.73 15.11 7.37
C ARG A 425 -10.68 14.81 8.54
N THR A 426 -10.91 13.55 8.90
CA THR A 426 -11.75 13.21 10.06
C THR A 426 -11.09 13.66 11.36
N GLU A 427 -11.92 13.98 12.37
CA GLU A 427 -11.40 14.32 13.68
C GLU A 427 -10.69 13.13 14.34
N GLU A 428 -11.18 11.93 14.07
CA GLU A 428 -10.60 10.68 14.57
C GLU A 428 -9.16 10.48 14.06
N ALA A 429 -8.93 10.63 12.76
CA ALA A 429 -7.59 10.54 12.19
C ALA A 429 -6.66 11.59 12.81
N ARG A 430 -7.08 12.87 12.82
CA ARG A 430 -6.29 13.97 13.38
C ARG A 430 -5.92 13.70 14.84
N ARG A 431 -6.91 13.36 15.68
CA ARG A 431 -6.70 13.11 17.12
C ARG A 431 -5.85 11.88 17.38
N GLY A 432 -6.06 10.79 16.63
CA GLY A 432 -5.29 9.56 16.78
C GLY A 432 -3.82 9.73 16.39
N LEU A 433 -3.56 10.36 15.25
CA LEU A 433 -2.21 10.64 14.78
C LEU A 433 -1.45 11.62 15.72
N GLU A 434 -2.14 12.67 16.20
CA GLU A 434 -1.57 13.60 17.19
C GLU A 434 -1.20 12.89 18.50
N ARG A 435 -2.09 12.04 19.03
CA ARG A 435 -1.84 11.27 20.24
C ARG A 435 -0.76 10.21 20.05
N ALA A 436 -0.63 9.64 18.85
CA ALA A 436 0.49 8.77 18.50
C ALA A 436 1.83 9.52 18.42
N GLY A 437 1.78 10.85 18.38
CA GLY A 437 2.98 11.70 18.18
C GLY A 437 3.48 11.67 16.75
N MET A 438 2.60 11.37 15.81
CA MET A 438 2.90 11.45 14.40
C MET A 438 2.82 12.89 13.90
N ALA A 439 3.73 13.23 13.02
CA ALA A 439 3.81 14.51 12.34
C ALA A 439 3.95 14.29 10.83
N GLU A 440 3.79 15.35 10.07
CA GLU A 440 4.23 15.31 8.67
C GLU A 440 5.72 14.99 8.63
N PRO A 441 6.17 14.20 7.64
CA PRO A 441 7.58 13.87 7.49
C PRO A 441 8.42 15.14 7.54
N HIS A 442 9.45 15.15 8.38
CA HIS A 442 10.39 16.28 8.47
C HIS A 442 11.32 16.20 7.25
N LEU A 443 10.75 16.40 6.10
CA LEU A 443 11.50 16.68 4.91
C LEU A 443 11.86 18.16 4.96
N PRO A 444 13.11 18.55 4.68
CA PRO A 444 13.47 19.95 4.61
C PRO A 444 12.50 20.70 3.69
N PRO A 445 12.17 21.98 3.97
CA PRO A 445 11.27 22.74 3.12
C PRO A 445 11.69 22.63 1.66
N GLY A 446 10.80 22.17 0.82
CA GLY A 446 11.04 21.97 -0.60
C GLY A 446 11.60 20.62 -1.01
N PHE A 447 11.52 19.61 -0.14
CA PHE A 447 11.81 18.23 -0.51
C PHE A 447 10.54 17.60 -1.13
N PRO A 448 10.49 17.46 -2.45
CA PRO A 448 9.46 16.64 -3.05
C PRO A 448 9.86 15.17 -2.90
N GLU A 449 8.89 14.31 -2.67
CA GLU A 449 9.08 12.87 -2.73
C GLU A 449 9.23 12.42 -4.18
N MET A 450 10.41 12.00 -4.56
CA MET A 450 10.69 11.50 -5.88
C MET A 450 11.30 10.11 -5.78
N VAL A 451 10.53 9.08 -6.12
CA VAL A 451 11.09 7.76 -6.41
C VAL A 451 11.36 7.72 -7.91
N ILE A 452 12.60 7.67 -8.28
CA ILE A 452 13.03 7.68 -9.66
C ILE A 452 13.32 6.24 -10.11
N THR A 453 12.52 5.70 -11.03
CA THR A 453 12.74 4.41 -11.68
C THR A 453 13.33 4.64 -13.07
N LEU A 454 14.63 4.41 -13.25
CA LEU A 454 15.29 4.51 -14.55
C LEU A 454 14.90 3.32 -15.43
N LYS A 455 14.46 3.60 -16.66
CA LYS A 455 14.31 2.54 -17.66
C LYS A 455 15.68 2.11 -18.15
N PRO A 456 15.87 0.79 -18.43
CA PRO A 456 17.10 0.33 -19.04
C PRO A 456 17.36 1.05 -20.35
N ALA A 457 18.57 1.62 -20.49
CA ALA A 457 19.05 2.13 -21.74
C ALA A 457 19.25 0.97 -22.73
N ARG A 458 19.00 1.21 -24.00
CA ARG A 458 19.43 0.30 -25.07
C ARG A 458 20.82 0.75 -25.51
N ASP A 459 21.71 -0.19 -25.74
CA ASP A 459 23.00 0.11 -26.37
C ASP A 459 22.78 0.64 -27.81
N ALA A 460 23.85 1.14 -28.44
CA ALA A 460 23.83 1.64 -29.81
C ALA A 460 23.40 0.58 -30.84
N ALA A 461 23.41 -0.72 -30.49
CA ALA A 461 22.95 -1.83 -31.30
C ALA A 461 21.47 -2.18 -31.04
N GLY A 462 20.79 -1.48 -30.09
CA GLY A 462 19.41 -1.76 -29.71
C GLY A 462 19.24 -2.96 -28.78
N THR A 463 20.33 -3.53 -28.26
CA THR A 463 20.34 -4.62 -27.29
C THR A 463 20.00 -4.06 -25.92
N HIS A 464 19.11 -4.73 -25.23
CA HIS A 464 18.71 -4.37 -23.86
C HIS A 464 19.93 -4.50 -22.93
N ILE A 465 20.40 -3.38 -22.38
CA ILE A 465 21.37 -3.42 -21.29
C ILE A 465 20.60 -3.84 -20.03
N PRO A 466 20.96 -4.93 -19.36
CA PRO A 466 20.23 -5.37 -18.16
C PRO A 466 20.23 -4.24 -17.13
N ASP A 467 19.07 -3.69 -16.87
CA ASP A 467 18.65 -2.82 -15.77
C ASP A 467 19.76 -2.04 -15.05
N ALA A 468 20.35 -1.06 -15.70
CA ALA A 468 21.31 -0.20 -15.02
C ALA A 468 20.62 0.69 -13.97
N CYS A 469 19.44 1.23 -14.27
CA CYS A 469 18.69 2.06 -13.32
C CYS A 469 17.19 2.13 -13.64
N ASP A 470 16.39 2.16 -12.60
CA ASP A 470 14.96 2.45 -12.65
C ASP A 470 14.65 3.72 -11.83
N LEU A 471 14.04 4.72 -12.45
CA LEU A 471 13.67 5.98 -11.83
C LEU A 471 12.15 6.16 -11.89
N ALA A 472 11.44 6.10 -10.76
CA ALA A 472 10.03 6.44 -10.68
C ALA A 472 9.84 7.81 -10.02
N LEU A 473 9.14 8.69 -10.70
CA LEU A 473 8.75 10.02 -10.23
C LEU A 473 7.33 9.99 -9.69
N HIS A 474 7.16 10.45 -8.46
CA HIS A 474 5.89 10.90 -7.93
C HIS A 474 5.94 12.43 -7.76
N PRO A 475 5.46 13.21 -8.75
CA PRO A 475 5.61 14.66 -8.76
C PRO A 475 4.97 15.38 -7.57
N ASP A 476 4.02 14.74 -6.90
CA ASP A 476 3.25 15.36 -5.83
C ASP A 476 3.77 15.06 -4.41
N ARG A 477 4.87 14.29 -4.25
CA ARG A 477 5.20 13.67 -2.96
C ARG A 477 6.68 13.53 -2.59
N GLY A 478 7.59 14.08 -3.37
CA GLY A 478 9.00 14.36 -3.12
C GLY A 478 9.85 13.45 -2.22
N VAL A 479 10.20 12.24 -2.65
CA VAL A 479 11.43 11.59 -2.20
C VAL A 479 12.37 11.42 -3.39
N TYR A 480 13.60 11.87 -3.23
CA TYR A 480 14.64 11.64 -4.23
C TYR A 480 15.40 10.35 -3.87
N GLU A 481 14.90 9.23 -4.35
CA GLU A 481 15.64 7.97 -4.26
C GLU A 481 15.91 7.43 -5.66
N ILE A 482 17.19 7.26 -5.98
CA ILE A 482 17.63 6.63 -7.22
C ILE A 482 17.91 5.18 -6.90
N ARG A 483 17.14 4.30 -7.51
CA ARG A 483 17.46 2.90 -7.57
C ARG A 483 18.31 2.63 -8.81
N TYR A 484 19.44 1.99 -8.64
CA TYR A 484 20.28 1.58 -9.76
C TYR A 484 20.80 0.15 -9.52
N ARG A 485 21.16 -0.50 -10.61
CA ARG A 485 21.77 -1.83 -10.57
C ARG A 485 23.24 -1.72 -10.99
N ALA A 486 24.11 -2.21 -10.12
CA ALA A 486 25.53 -2.33 -10.46
C ALA A 486 25.82 -3.77 -10.92
N GLU A 487 26.50 -3.92 -12.06
CA GLU A 487 26.90 -5.25 -12.58
C GLU A 487 27.94 -5.93 -11.71
N ALA A 488 28.74 -5.15 -10.98
CA ALA A 488 29.73 -5.64 -10.03
C ALA A 488 29.76 -4.74 -8.79
N ALA A 489 30.23 -5.29 -7.67
CA ALA A 489 30.52 -4.48 -6.49
C ALA A 489 31.65 -3.51 -6.79
N GLY A 490 31.52 -2.25 -6.36
CA GLY A 490 32.47 -1.18 -6.63
C GLY A 490 32.04 0.15 -6.08
N THR A 491 32.43 1.22 -6.73
CA THR A 491 31.98 2.59 -6.44
C THR A 491 31.05 3.07 -7.54
N ALA A 492 29.99 3.76 -7.14
CA ALA A 492 29.14 4.52 -8.05
C ALA A 492 29.25 6.01 -7.73
N GLU A 493 29.46 6.81 -8.77
CA GLU A 493 29.53 8.27 -8.70
C GLU A 493 28.28 8.87 -9.30
N PHE A 494 27.72 9.86 -8.61
CA PHE A 494 26.55 10.62 -9.04
C PHE A 494 26.86 12.10 -9.02
N LEU A 495 26.50 12.78 -10.09
CA LEU A 495 26.68 14.22 -10.23
C LEU A 495 25.37 14.83 -10.75
N LEU A 496 24.84 15.81 -10.03
CA LEU A 496 23.74 16.64 -10.54
C LEU A 496 24.32 17.96 -11.01
N ARG A 497 24.13 18.30 -12.29
CA ARG A 497 24.69 19.49 -12.93
C ARG A 497 23.60 20.38 -13.51
N ASP A 498 23.83 21.70 -13.47
CA ASP A 498 23.01 22.69 -14.16
C ASP A 498 23.32 22.75 -15.67
N ALA A 499 22.53 23.53 -16.41
CA ALA A 499 22.70 23.74 -17.84
C ALA A 499 24.06 24.37 -18.21
N ARG A 500 24.77 24.95 -17.25
CA ARG A 500 26.11 25.51 -17.40
C ARG A 500 27.21 24.53 -17.03
N GLY A 501 26.86 23.29 -16.68
CA GLY A 501 27.78 22.23 -16.28
C GLY A 501 28.32 22.36 -14.85
N ARG A 502 27.78 23.27 -14.01
CA ARG A 502 28.19 23.37 -12.61
C ARG A 502 27.60 22.23 -11.82
N THR A 503 28.40 21.56 -11.02
CA THR A 503 27.91 20.49 -10.12
C THR A 503 27.17 21.14 -8.96
N LEU A 504 25.88 20.82 -8.84
CA LEU A 504 25.00 21.29 -7.78
C LEU A 504 25.00 20.33 -6.59
N TRP A 505 25.21 19.06 -6.88
CA TRP A 505 25.30 18.00 -5.89
C TRP A 505 26.12 16.84 -6.43
N SER A 506 26.80 16.10 -5.56
CA SER A 506 27.54 14.90 -5.91
C SER A 506 27.56 13.90 -4.77
N ALA A 507 27.63 12.62 -5.10
CA ALA A 507 27.86 11.55 -4.16
C ALA A 507 28.74 10.46 -4.79
N VAL A 508 29.61 9.88 -3.97
CA VAL A 508 30.33 8.65 -4.30
C VAL A 508 29.96 7.63 -3.24
N ILE A 509 29.40 6.52 -3.65
CA ILE A 509 28.91 5.49 -2.74
C ILE A 509 29.48 4.13 -3.10
N SER A 510 29.62 3.26 -2.10
CA SER A 510 29.96 1.86 -2.34
C SER A 510 28.71 1.15 -2.87
N ALA A 511 28.80 0.61 -4.07
CA ALA A 511 27.75 -0.17 -4.71
C ALA A 511 27.98 -1.65 -4.46
N ALA A 512 26.94 -2.37 -4.04
CA ALA A 512 26.92 -3.82 -4.09
C ALA A 512 26.56 -4.29 -5.51
N GLN A 513 27.01 -5.50 -5.88
CA GLN A 513 26.48 -6.12 -7.10
C GLN A 513 24.96 -6.31 -6.97
N GLY A 514 24.20 -5.96 -8.00
CA GLY A 514 22.75 -6.01 -7.99
C GLY A 514 22.13 -4.64 -7.68
N ALA A 515 20.94 -4.64 -7.05
CA ALA A 515 20.17 -3.43 -6.80
C ALA A 515 20.77 -2.58 -5.66
N ASN A 516 20.86 -1.30 -5.91
CA ASN A 516 21.33 -0.28 -4.97
C ASN A 516 20.33 0.87 -4.90
N LEU A 517 20.35 1.61 -3.79
CA LEU A 517 19.52 2.77 -3.56
C LEU A 517 20.38 3.96 -3.16
N LEU A 518 20.17 5.10 -3.82
CA LEU A 518 20.79 6.37 -3.50
C LEU A 518 19.71 7.38 -3.12
N SER A 519 19.84 8.00 -1.96
CA SER A 519 19.00 9.14 -1.57
C SER A 519 19.71 10.44 -1.94
N ILE A 520 19.05 11.30 -2.72
CA ILE A 520 19.52 12.65 -3.02
C ILE A 520 18.91 13.61 -2.00
N PRO A 521 19.72 14.38 -1.25
CA PRO A 521 19.19 15.39 -0.35
C PRO A 521 18.57 16.55 -1.13
N PRO A 522 17.69 17.36 -0.49
CA PRO A 522 17.15 18.56 -1.10
C PRO A 522 18.26 19.49 -1.56
N LEU A 523 18.06 20.07 -2.73
CA LEU A 523 18.94 21.16 -3.14
C LEU A 523 18.65 22.39 -2.30
N PRO A 524 19.70 23.12 -1.82
CA PRO A 524 19.50 24.38 -1.12
C PRO A 524 18.68 25.36 -1.96
N ALA A 525 17.80 26.14 -1.31
CA ALA A 525 17.01 27.15 -2.00
C ALA A 525 17.91 28.12 -2.80
N GLY A 526 17.55 28.38 -4.07
CA GLY A 526 18.32 29.23 -4.96
C GLY A 526 19.54 28.56 -5.63
N THR A 527 19.70 27.24 -5.49
CA THR A 527 20.80 26.51 -6.12
C THR A 527 20.66 26.46 -7.64
N ALA A 528 19.42 26.41 -8.15
CA ALA A 528 19.08 26.45 -9.58
C ALA A 528 17.83 27.31 -9.80
N GLU A 529 17.58 27.73 -11.03
CA GLU A 529 16.39 28.51 -11.39
C GLU A 529 15.16 27.59 -11.47
N GLU A 530 14.00 28.14 -11.14
CA GLU A 530 12.74 27.40 -11.26
C GLU A 530 12.52 26.95 -12.71
N HIS A 531 12.20 25.68 -12.91
CA HIS A 531 12.06 25.01 -14.22
C HIS A 531 13.37 24.80 -14.99
N GLU A 532 14.53 25.04 -14.38
CA GLU A 532 15.81 24.73 -15.02
C GLU A 532 15.93 23.21 -15.26
N ILE A 533 16.45 22.86 -16.46
CA ILE A 533 16.78 21.47 -16.78
C ILE A 533 18.20 21.19 -16.26
N LEU A 534 18.27 20.26 -15.32
CA LEU A 534 19.51 19.76 -14.76
C LEU A 534 19.87 18.42 -15.42
N THR A 535 21.12 18.01 -15.35
CA THR A 535 21.55 16.69 -15.81
C THR A 535 22.07 15.88 -14.63
N LEU A 536 21.47 14.73 -14.39
CA LEU A 536 21.97 13.75 -13.44
C LEU A 536 22.88 12.77 -14.19
N HIS A 537 24.17 12.81 -13.88
CA HIS A 537 25.16 11.84 -14.34
C HIS A 537 25.31 10.75 -13.31
N MET A 538 25.39 9.51 -13.77
CA MET A 538 25.68 8.35 -12.96
C MET A 538 26.78 7.52 -13.62
N ASN A 539 27.84 7.24 -12.88
CA ASN A 539 28.92 6.35 -13.30
C ASN A 539 29.08 5.22 -12.29
N THR A 540 28.83 4.00 -12.72
CA THR A 540 28.96 2.78 -11.89
C THR A 540 30.29 2.06 -12.08
N GLY A 541 31.21 2.67 -12.83
CA GLY A 541 32.49 2.04 -13.20
C GLY A 541 32.38 1.08 -14.39
N SER A 542 31.21 0.47 -14.61
CA SER A 542 30.92 -0.39 -15.76
C SER A 542 30.00 0.26 -16.79
N SER A 543 29.27 1.28 -16.38
CA SER A 543 28.32 2.02 -17.22
C SER A 543 28.21 3.49 -16.80
N GLU A 544 27.97 4.35 -17.79
CA GLU A 544 27.75 5.78 -17.59
C GLU A 544 26.38 6.16 -18.17
N HIS A 545 25.60 6.93 -17.41
CA HIS A 545 24.25 7.34 -17.78
C HIS A 545 24.06 8.83 -17.51
N GLU A 546 23.31 9.49 -18.37
CA GLU A 546 22.88 10.87 -18.22
C GLU A 546 21.36 10.95 -18.31
N LEU A 547 20.76 11.68 -17.39
CA LEU A 547 19.32 11.87 -17.30
C LEU A 547 19.00 13.35 -17.17
N PRO A 548 18.18 13.91 -18.05
CA PRO A 548 17.62 15.23 -17.85
C PRO A 548 16.59 15.20 -16.72
N VAL A 549 16.74 16.10 -15.76
CA VAL A 549 15.82 16.30 -14.64
C VAL A 549 15.44 17.77 -14.57
N ARG A 550 14.16 18.08 -14.36
CA ARG A 550 13.68 19.46 -14.26
C ARG A 550 13.42 19.84 -12.82
N LEU A 551 13.85 21.05 -12.45
CA LEU A 551 13.56 21.62 -11.15
C LEU A 551 12.18 22.30 -11.15
N HIS A 552 11.31 21.93 -10.19
CA HIS A 552 10.03 22.59 -9.92
C HIS A 552 10.05 23.07 -8.48
N GLY A 553 10.33 24.35 -8.26
CA GLY A 553 10.61 24.86 -6.92
C GLY A 553 11.89 24.26 -6.36
N SER A 554 11.80 23.49 -5.29
CA SER A 554 12.90 22.65 -4.80
C SER A 554 12.78 21.19 -5.25
N ALA A 555 11.82 20.88 -6.11
CA ALA A 555 11.51 19.57 -6.64
C ALA A 555 12.22 19.30 -7.97
N LEU A 556 12.75 18.09 -8.15
CA LEU A 556 13.26 17.61 -9.42
C LEU A 556 12.22 16.71 -10.12
N SER A 557 12.02 16.88 -11.42
CA SER A 557 11.26 15.94 -12.26
C SER A 557 12.14 15.47 -13.42
N ILE A 558 11.91 14.26 -13.93
CA ILE A 558 12.53 13.85 -15.20
C ILE A 558 11.73 14.46 -16.36
N GLU A 559 12.43 14.95 -17.37
CA GLU A 559 11.83 15.31 -18.64
C GLU A 559 11.56 14.12 -19.56
#